data_67d8e6c42382cb205af11513a1f95dac
#
_entry.id   67d8e6c42382cb205af11513a1f95dac
#
_cell.length_a   1.000
_cell.length_b   1.000
_cell.length_c   1.000
_cell.angle_alpha   90.00
_cell.angle_beta   90.00
_cell.angle_gamma   90.00
#
_symmetry.space_group_name_H-M   'P 1'
#
loop_
_entity.id
_entity.type
_entity.pdbx_description
1 polymer ?
#
loop_
_entity_poly.entity_id
_entity_poly.type
_entity_poly.pdbx_seq_one_letter_code
_entity_poly.pdbx_strand_id
1 'polypeptide(L)'
;MATGTDSPLLPDLVPDVYAAWRASEIGAITEQLQRRLVLGLLGDVRGRRVLDVGCGDGDLALELWRRGAVVTGIDASLYMIDAARARATREGADISFMVGEAASIPFDAERFDVVVAVTILCFVADAGPVLREIARVLRPGGNLVIGELGKWSLWAAARRIRAWFGSSLWRRGRFRTGGELRHLASQAGLEPGPVFGSIYYPRWQPAARLFAPYDKALSRLTTFGAAFLALSAVKPAHGWDKSSAGFPVMATRSRSA
;
A
#
# COMPACT_ATOMS: atom_id res chain seq x y z
N MET A 1 17.99 30.85 1.63
CA MET A 1 17.91 30.35 0.24
C MET A 1 17.54 28.87 0.34
N ALA A 2 16.27 28.57 0.21
CA ALA A 2 15.75 27.20 0.23
C ALA A 2 15.84 26.65 -1.20
N THR A 3 16.71 25.66 -1.40
CA THR A 3 16.76 24.88 -2.64
C THR A 3 15.55 23.95 -2.63
N GLY A 4 14.48 24.39 -3.31
CA GLY A 4 13.35 23.53 -3.61
C GLY A 4 13.84 22.36 -4.47
N THR A 5 13.85 21.18 -3.90
CA THR A 5 13.99 19.93 -4.66
C THR A 5 12.67 19.73 -5.40
N ASP A 6 12.59 20.28 -6.62
CA ASP A 6 11.63 19.83 -7.62
C ASP A 6 11.90 18.34 -7.88
N SER A 7 11.19 17.50 -7.18
CA SER A 7 11.14 16.06 -7.53
C SER A 7 10.50 16.02 -8.92
N PRO A 8 11.19 15.56 -9.96
CA PRO A 8 10.66 15.62 -11.32
C PRO A 8 9.40 14.78 -11.34
N LEU A 9 8.26 15.46 -11.49
CA LEU A 9 6.96 14.84 -11.69
C LEU A 9 7.10 13.80 -12.81
N LEU A 10 6.79 12.57 -12.50
CA LEU A 10 6.67 11.56 -13.54
C LEU A 10 5.44 11.93 -14.37
N PRO A 11 5.58 12.23 -15.68
CA PRO A 11 4.48 12.74 -16.51
C PRO A 11 3.22 11.87 -16.50
N ASP A 12 3.37 10.59 -16.14
CA ASP A 12 2.30 9.60 -16.10
C ASP A 12 1.57 9.53 -14.73
N LEU A 13 2.01 10.31 -13.71
CA LEU A 13 1.38 10.40 -12.38
C LEU A 13 0.64 11.73 -12.18
N VAL A 14 0.02 12.24 -13.23
CA VAL A 14 -0.83 13.44 -13.13
C VAL A 14 -2.22 13.01 -12.67
N PRO A 15 -2.88 13.77 -11.77
CA PRO A 15 -4.21 13.43 -11.25
C PRO A 15 -5.23 13.11 -12.35
N ASP A 16 -5.24 13.86 -13.45
CA ASP A 16 -6.18 13.68 -14.56
C ASP A 16 -5.99 12.35 -15.31
N VAL A 17 -4.73 11.94 -15.53
CA VAL A 17 -4.41 10.65 -16.19
C VAL A 17 -4.85 9.50 -15.31
N TYR A 18 -4.64 9.61 -14.00
CA TYR A 18 -5.05 8.60 -13.04
C TYR A 18 -6.58 8.56 -12.89
N ALA A 19 -7.24 9.72 -12.86
CA ALA A 19 -8.70 9.82 -12.83
C ALA A 19 -9.33 9.23 -14.11
N ALA A 20 -8.79 9.54 -15.29
CA ALA A 20 -9.26 8.98 -16.55
C ALA A 20 -9.09 7.44 -16.61
N TRP A 21 -7.98 6.91 -16.08
CA TRP A 21 -7.81 5.46 -15.97
C TRP A 21 -8.84 4.84 -15.04
N ARG A 22 -9.11 5.43 -13.87
CA ARG A 22 -10.15 4.96 -12.94
C ARG A 22 -11.54 5.00 -13.54
N ALA A 23 -11.84 6.00 -14.37
CA ALA A 23 -13.12 6.11 -15.06
C ALA A 23 -13.31 5.04 -16.14
N SER A 24 -12.22 4.40 -16.63
CA SER A 24 -12.33 3.27 -17.54
C SER A 24 -12.90 2.05 -16.83
N GLU A 25 -13.66 1.20 -17.54
CA GLU A 25 -14.28 0.02 -16.93
C GLU A 25 -13.26 -0.93 -16.29
N ILE A 26 -12.14 -1.20 -16.98
CA ILE A 26 -11.09 -2.04 -16.42
C ILE A 26 -10.42 -1.38 -15.21
N GLY A 27 -10.27 -0.07 -15.22
CA GLY A 27 -9.76 0.71 -14.11
C GLY A 27 -10.67 0.60 -12.89
N ALA A 28 -11.98 0.81 -13.09
CA ALA A 28 -12.99 0.73 -12.03
C ALA A 28 -13.04 -0.66 -11.38
N ILE A 29 -13.06 -1.75 -12.19
CA ILE A 29 -13.01 -3.12 -11.69
C ILE A 29 -11.73 -3.36 -10.88
N THR A 30 -10.59 -2.96 -11.42
CA THR A 30 -9.27 -3.14 -10.80
C THR A 30 -9.20 -2.43 -9.46
N GLU A 31 -9.63 -1.17 -9.40
CA GLU A 31 -9.61 -0.38 -8.19
C GLU A 31 -10.59 -0.91 -7.14
N GLN A 32 -11.78 -1.33 -7.55
CA GLN A 32 -12.74 -1.95 -6.64
C GLN A 32 -12.17 -3.20 -5.97
N LEU A 33 -11.43 -4.04 -6.71
CA LEU A 33 -10.80 -5.24 -6.16
C LEU A 33 -9.67 -4.89 -5.19
N GLN A 34 -8.80 -3.93 -5.56
CA GLN A 34 -7.73 -3.43 -4.68
C GLN A 34 -8.32 -2.86 -3.39
N ARG A 35 -9.30 -1.97 -3.51
CA ARG A 35 -9.98 -1.32 -2.38
C ARG A 35 -10.62 -2.34 -1.46
N ARG A 36 -11.34 -3.33 -2.01
CA ARG A 36 -11.94 -4.41 -1.23
C ARG A 36 -10.92 -5.17 -0.42
N LEU A 37 -9.76 -5.50 -1.02
CA LEU A 37 -8.69 -6.21 -0.33
C LEU A 37 -8.06 -5.36 0.78
N VAL A 38 -7.70 -4.11 0.48
CA VAL A 38 -7.09 -3.18 1.46
C VAL A 38 -8.03 -2.93 2.63
N LEU A 39 -9.30 -2.59 2.36
CA LEU A 39 -10.29 -2.34 3.40
C LEU A 39 -10.61 -3.59 4.23
N GLY A 40 -10.58 -4.78 3.61
CA GLY A 40 -10.72 -6.06 4.32
C GLY A 40 -9.59 -6.33 5.31
N LEU A 41 -8.35 -5.91 4.99
CA LEU A 41 -7.19 -6.03 5.88
C LEU A 41 -7.18 -4.95 6.98
N LEU A 42 -7.72 -3.78 6.71
CA LEU A 42 -7.83 -2.69 7.69
C LEU A 42 -8.83 -3.01 8.81
N GLY A 43 -9.91 -3.69 8.49
CA GLY A 43 -11.00 -3.93 9.43
C GLY A 43 -11.76 -2.66 9.82
N ASP A 44 -12.20 -2.57 11.07
CA ASP A 44 -12.91 -1.38 11.59
C ASP A 44 -11.91 -0.27 11.92
N VAL A 45 -12.10 0.87 11.26
CA VAL A 45 -11.27 2.08 11.43
C VAL A 45 -11.99 3.23 12.13
N ARG A 46 -13.22 3.02 12.59
CA ARG A 46 -14.04 4.06 13.22
C ARG A 46 -13.35 4.63 14.46
N GLY A 47 -13.22 5.96 14.49
CA GLY A 47 -12.54 6.70 15.55
C GLY A 47 -11.02 6.51 15.60
N ARG A 48 -10.43 5.73 14.70
CA ARG A 48 -8.97 5.52 14.64
C ARG A 48 -8.27 6.64 13.90
N ARG A 49 -7.09 7.01 14.37
CA ARG A 49 -6.19 7.93 13.67
C ARG A 49 -5.45 7.17 12.58
N VAL A 50 -5.78 7.48 11.33
CA VAL A 50 -5.23 6.81 10.16
C VAL A 50 -4.31 7.75 9.39
N LEU A 51 -3.10 7.30 9.08
CA LEU A 51 -2.19 7.96 8.13
C LEU A 51 -2.22 7.24 6.80
N ASP A 52 -2.51 7.96 5.73
CA ASP A 52 -2.41 7.49 4.34
C ASP A 52 -1.10 8.03 3.74
N VAL A 53 -0.12 7.13 3.56
CA VAL A 53 1.23 7.46 3.05
C VAL A 53 1.25 7.24 1.54
N GLY A 54 1.52 8.31 0.79
CA GLY A 54 1.35 8.34 -0.66
C GLY A 54 -0.12 8.37 -1.03
N CYS A 55 -0.88 9.29 -0.41
CA CYS A 55 -2.34 9.34 -0.50
C CYS A 55 -2.86 9.73 -1.89
N GLY A 56 -1.98 10.16 -2.81
CA GLY A 56 -2.36 10.61 -4.14
C GLY A 56 -3.44 11.69 -4.08
N ASP A 57 -4.48 11.56 -4.91
CA ASP A 57 -5.62 12.49 -4.98
C ASP A 57 -6.67 12.27 -3.87
N GLY A 58 -6.32 11.55 -2.80
CA GLY A 58 -7.11 11.40 -1.59
C GLY A 58 -8.33 10.46 -1.67
N ASP A 59 -8.42 9.63 -2.70
CA ASP A 59 -9.60 8.76 -2.90
C ASP A 59 -9.75 7.71 -1.80
N LEU A 60 -8.66 7.03 -1.41
CA LEU A 60 -8.68 6.09 -0.28
C LEU A 60 -8.89 6.81 1.05
N ALA A 61 -8.24 7.96 1.25
CA ALA A 61 -8.40 8.79 2.45
C ALA A 61 -9.87 9.19 2.66
N LEU A 62 -10.57 9.58 1.59
CA LEU A 62 -12.00 9.91 1.63
C LEU A 62 -12.86 8.70 2.03
N GLU A 63 -12.58 7.53 1.49
CA GLU A 63 -13.28 6.29 1.86
C GLU A 63 -13.06 5.94 3.34
N LEU A 64 -11.86 6.11 3.86
CA LEU A 64 -11.53 5.88 5.27
C LEU A 64 -12.27 6.87 6.19
N TRP A 65 -12.31 8.14 5.80
CA TRP A 65 -13.09 9.16 6.50
C TRP A 65 -14.60 8.81 6.54
N ARG A 66 -15.18 8.40 5.41
CA ARG A 66 -16.59 7.95 5.35
C ARG A 66 -16.88 6.77 6.27
N ARG A 67 -15.86 5.97 6.60
CA ARG A 67 -15.91 4.88 7.58
C ARG A 67 -15.69 5.32 9.02
N GLY A 68 -15.60 6.63 9.24
CA GLY A 68 -15.47 7.25 10.56
C GLY A 68 -14.06 7.30 11.11
N ALA A 69 -13.02 7.14 10.29
CA ALA A 69 -11.63 7.36 10.70
C ALA A 69 -11.31 8.85 10.78
N VAL A 70 -10.36 9.20 11.66
CA VAL A 70 -9.68 10.51 11.66
C VAL A 70 -8.47 10.39 10.75
N VAL A 71 -8.56 10.97 9.55
CA VAL A 71 -7.60 10.70 8.47
C VAL A 71 -6.63 11.86 8.28
N THR A 72 -5.36 11.51 8.11
CA THR A 72 -4.31 12.39 7.61
C THR A 72 -3.68 11.75 6.38
N GLY A 73 -3.48 12.50 5.29
CA GLY A 73 -2.82 12.04 4.08
C GLY A 73 -1.52 12.79 3.84
N ILE A 74 -0.47 12.10 3.41
CA ILE A 74 0.77 12.69 2.91
C ILE A 74 1.10 12.17 1.52
N ASP A 75 1.60 13.05 0.67
CA ASP A 75 2.14 12.71 -0.66
C ASP A 75 3.28 13.66 -0.99
N ALA A 76 4.30 13.20 -1.71
CA ALA A 76 5.42 14.03 -2.13
C ALA A 76 5.03 15.04 -3.24
N SER A 77 3.93 14.80 -3.94
CA SER A 77 3.44 15.62 -5.04
C SER A 77 2.46 16.69 -4.55
N LEU A 78 2.83 17.97 -4.67
CA LEU A 78 1.93 19.08 -4.39
C LEU A 78 0.65 19.00 -5.24
N TYR A 79 0.74 18.60 -6.50
CA TYR A 79 -0.42 18.44 -7.39
C TYR A 79 -1.42 17.39 -6.90
N MET A 80 -0.91 16.28 -6.35
CA MET A 80 -1.76 15.26 -5.73
C MET A 80 -2.42 15.79 -4.46
N ILE A 81 -1.69 16.49 -3.63
CA ILE A 81 -2.22 17.10 -2.40
C ILE A 81 -3.31 18.15 -2.70
N ASP A 82 -3.10 18.98 -3.71
CA ASP A 82 -4.11 19.98 -4.12
C ASP A 82 -5.37 19.29 -4.68
N ALA A 83 -5.22 18.23 -5.45
CA ALA A 83 -6.35 17.41 -5.92
C ALA A 83 -7.09 16.73 -4.74
N ALA A 84 -6.35 16.22 -3.75
CA ALA A 84 -6.92 15.59 -2.56
C ALA A 84 -7.71 16.61 -1.70
N ARG A 85 -7.17 17.80 -1.50
CA ARG A 85 -7.86 18.90 -0.80
C ARG A 85 -9.13 19.33 -1.52
N ALA A 86 -9.06 19.51 -2.85
CA ALA A 86 -10.21 19.86 -3.66
C ALA A 86 -11.31 18.80 -3.60
N ARG A 87 -10.92 17.50 -3.58
CA ARG A 87 -11.86 16.39 -3.39
C ARG A 87 -12.51 16.43 -2.02
N ALA A 88 -11.72 16.55 -0.95
CA ALA A 88 -12.24 16.64 0.42
C ALA A 88 -13.22 17.80 0.60
N THR A 89 -12.89 18.98 0.08
CA THR A 89 -13.76 20.17 0.13
C THR A 89 -15.10 19.91 -0.58
N ARG A 90 -15.09 19.31 -1.76
CA ARG A 90 -16.33 18.97 -2.50
C ARG A 90 -17.24 18.01 -1.76
N GLU A 91 -16.64 17.11 -0.98
CA GLU A 91 -17.36 16.08 -0.22
C GLU A 91 -17.67 16.51 1.22
N GLY A 92 -17.26 17.72 1.62
CA GLY A 92 -17.41 18.21 3.00
C GLY A 92 -16.63 17.36 4.02
N ALA A 93 -15.54 16.73 3.58
CA ALA A 93 -14.74 15.81 4.40
C ALA A 93 -13.66 16.57 5.18
N ASP A 94 -13.62 16.33 6.50
CA ASP A 94 -12.56 16.85 7.38
C ASP A 94 -11.37 15.90 7.36
N ILE A 95 -10.45 16.12 6.39
CA ILE A 95 -9.23 15.33 6.19
C ILE A 95 -8.05 16.28 6.07
N SER A 96 -7.00 16.07 6.85
CA SER A 96 -5.76 16.83 6.75
C SER A 96 -4.86 16.27 5.65
N PHE A 97 -4.49 17.09 4.67
CA PHE A 97 -3.53 16.72 3.61
C PHE A 97 -2.32 17.61 3.63
N MET A 98 -1.12 17.03 3.52
CA MET A 98 0.13 17.79 3.48
C MET A 98 1.15 17.16 2.53
N VAL A 99 2.00 18.01 1.97
CA VAL A 99 3.16 17.55 1.20
C VAL A 99 4.18 16.98 2.18
N GLY A 100 4.68 15.77 1.88
CA GLY A 100 5.66 15.10 2.74
C GLY A 100 6.25 13.86 2.09
N GLU A 101 7.52 13.61 2.39
CA GLU A 101 8.25 12.45 1.91
C GLU A 101 7.99 11.25 2.82
N ALA A 102 7.69 10.09 2.21
CA ALA A 102 7.41 8.87 2.96
C ALA A 102 8.64 8.34 3.74
N ALA A 103 9.85 8.69 3.31
CA ALA A 103 11.10 8.35 4.00
C ALA A 103 11.45 9.29 5.17
N SER A 104 10.68 10.37 5.37
CA SER A 104 10.84 11.36 6.45
C SER A 104 9.46 11.91 6.82
N ILE A 105 8.66 11.12 7.51
CA ILE A 105 7.27 11.44 7.84
C ILE A 105 7.23 12.56 8.91
N PRO A 106 6.58 13.72 8.64
CA PRO A 106 6.65 14.91 9.50
C PRO A 106 5.70 14.82 10.71
N PHE A 107 5.69 13.70 11.40
CA PHE A 107 4.89 13.47 12.60
C PHE A 107 5.73 12.82 13.69
N ASP A 108 5.32 13.02 14.94
CA ASP A 108 5.92 12.38 16.10
C ASP A 108 5.75 10.86 16.05
N ALA A 109 6.62 10.15 16.79
CA ALA A 109 6.49 8.72 16.98
C ALA A 109 5.14 8.36 17.64
N GLU A 110 4.62 7.19 17.32
CA GLU A 110 3.45 6.59 17.98
C GLU A 110 2.15 7.41 17.88
N ARG A 111 2.03 8.24 16.86
CA ARG A 111 0.89 9.14 16.63
C ARG A 111 -0.33 8.43 16.06
N PHE A 112 -0.16 7.39 15.25
CA PHE A 112 -1.23 6.77 14.46
C PHE A 112 -1.58 5.36 14.94
N ASP A 113 -2.88 5.06 14.90
CA ASP A 113 -3.42 3.73 15.21
C ASP A 113 -3.26 2.78 14.02
N VAL A 114 -3.35 3.34 12.83
CA VAL A 114 -3.27 2.63 11.54
C VAL A 114 -2.47 3.48 10.55
N VAL A 115 -1.64 2.81 9.75
CA VAL A 115 -1.02 3.41 8.55
C VAL A 115 -1.41 2.58 7.35
N VAL A 116 -1.74 3.24 6.24
CA VAL A 116 -1.92 2.62 4.93
C VAL A 116 -0.85 3.13 3.98
N ALA A 117 -0.31 2.22 3.16
CA ALA A 117 0.71 2.52 2.16
C ALA A 117 0.39 1.72 0.89
N VAL A 118 -0.35 2.33 -0.04
CA VAL A 118 -0.87 1.65 -1.23
C VAL A 118 -0.19 2.17 -2.49
N THR A 119 0.50 1.27 -3.22
CA THR A 119 1.25 1.56 -4.46
C THR A 119 2.26 2.70 -4.33
N ILE A 120 2.86 2.87 -3.15
CA ILE A 120 3.93 3.85 -2.93
C ILE A 120 5.31 3.22 -2.93
N LEU A 121 5.48 2.04 -2.30
CA LEU A 121 6.80 1.42 -2.18
C LEU A 121 7.38 1.00 -3.54
N CYS A 122 6.54 0.83 -4.56
CA CYS A 122 6.99 0.56 -5.92
C CYS A 122 7.66 1.75 -6.60
N PHE A 123 7.46 2.98 -6.12
CA PHE A 123 8.01 4.20 -6.71
C PHE A 123 9.17 4.80 -5.92
N VAL A 124 9.45 4.33 -4.70
CA VAL A 124 10.60 4.79 -3.92
C VAL A 124 11.86 4.01 -4.26
N ALA A 125 13.01 4.68 -4.18
CA ALA A 125 14.30 4.07 -4.47
C ALA A 125 14.66 2.96 -3.48
N ASP A 126 14.38 3.19 -2.18
CA ASP A 126 14.54 2.21 -1.10
C ASP A 126 13.31 2.21 -0.19
N ALA A 127 12.68 1.06 -0.03
CA ALA A 127 11.52 0.90 0.83
C ALA A 127 11.87 0.78 2.32
N GLY A 128 13.12 0.48 2.65
CA GLY A 128 13.56 0.30 4.04
C GLY A 128 13.37 1.55 4.90
N PRO A 129 13.90 2.72 4.51
CA PRO A 129 13.63 3.98 5.23
C PRO A 129 12.15 4.29 5.39
N VAL A 130 11.36 4.09 4.33
CA VAL A 130 9.90 4.34 4.38
C VAL A 130 9.22 3.47 5.43
N LEU A 131 9.51 2.17 5.45
CA LEU A 131 8.90 1.27 6.43
C LEU A 131 9.37 1.52 7.87
N ARG A 132 10.63 1.97 8.06
CA ARG A 132 11.09 2.40 9.39
C ARG A 132 10.35 3.65 9.88
N GLU A 133 10.11 4.63 9.02
CA GLU A 133 9.32 5.82 9.37
C GLU A 133 7.86 5.46 9.65
N ILE A 134 7.25 4.58 8.87
CA ILE A 134 5.91 4.05 9.13
C ILE A 134 5.88 3.34 10.50
N ALA A 135 6.85 2.47 10.80
CA ALA A 135 6.94 1.80 12.10
C ALA A 135 7.16 2.80 13.26
N ARG A 136 7.90 3.89 13.03
CA ARG A 136 8.12 4.94 14.03
C ARG A 136 6.83 5.66 14.38
N VAL A 137 6.04 6.07 13.38
CA VAL A 137 4.80 6.84 13.60
C VAL A 137 3.60 5.99 14.04
N LEU A 138 3.65 4.67 13.84
CA LEU A 138 2.68 3.74 14.39
C LEU A 138 2.85 3.60 15.90
N ARG A 139 1.76 3.61 16.64
CA ARG A 139 1.77 3.26 18.08
C ARG A 139 2.05 1.76 18.27
N PRO A 140 2.54 1.33 19.44
CA PRO A 140 2.56 -0.08 19.82
C PRO A 140 1.17 -0.71 19.67
N GLY A 141 1.07 -1.89 19.07
CA GLY A 141 -0.19 -2.53 18.69
C GLY A 141 -0.90 -1.91 17.48
N GLY A 142 -0.32 -0.89 16.86
CA GLY A 142 -0.84 -0.27 15.64
C GLY A 142 -0.68 -1.17 14.42
N ASN A 143 -1.55 -0.98 13.43
CA ASN A 143 -1.61 -1.80 12.22
C ASN A 143 -1.13 -1.03 10.99
N LEU A 144 -0.27 -1.64 10.18
CA LEU A 144 0.10 -1.21 8.85
C LEU A 144 -0.61 -2.08 7.81
N VAL A 145 -1.21 -1.48 6.80
CA VAL A 145 -1.65 -2.20 5.59
C VAL A 145 -0.85 -1.70 4.40
N ILE A 146 -0.15 -2.64 3.76
CA ILE A 146 0.61 -2.39 2.53
C ILE A 146 -0.16 -2.98 1.35
N GLY A 147 -0.26 -2.21 0.27
CA GLY A 147 -0.76 -2.69 -1.01
C GLY A 147 0.26 -2.38 -2.12
N GLU A 148 0.73 -3.40 -2.88
CA GLU A 148 1.82 -3.24 -3.84
C GLU A 148 1.64 -4.00 -5.13
N LEU A 149 2.40 -3.58 -6.15
CA LEU A 149 2.39 -4.21 -7.47
C LEU A 149 3.11 -5.57 -7.43
N GLY A 150 2.37 -6.63 -7.81
CA GLY A 150 2.87 -8.00 -7.83
C GLY A 150 3.86 -8.27 -8.96
N LYS A 151 5.00 -8.92 -8.62
CA LYS A 151 6.14 -9.19 -9.52
C LYS A 151 5.83 -10.23 -10.60
N TRP A 152 5.06 -11.25 -10.25
CA TRP A 152 4.76 -12.41 -11.09
C TRP A 152 3.34 -12.31 -11.66
N SER A 153 3.07 -11.30 -12.46
CA SER A 153 1.77 -11.06 -13.08
C SER A 153 1.89 -10.62 -14.54
N LEU A 154 0.84 -10.84 -15.31
CA LEU A 154 0.77 -10.36 -16.70
C LEU A 154 0.84 -8.83 -16.78
N TRP A 155 0.32 -8.14 -15.75
CA TRP A 155 0.44 -6.68 -15.65
C TRP A 155 1.88 -6.23 -15.45
N ALA A 156 2.65 -6.92 -14.60
CA ALA A 156 4.06 -6.62 -14.39
C ALA A 156 4.88 -6.88 -15.66
N ALA A 157 4.59 -7.96 -16.38
CA ALA A 157 5.22 -8.25 -17.67
C ALA A 157 4.94 -7.12 -18.68
N ALA A 158 3.69 -6.72 -18.84
CA ALA A 158 3.31 -5.63 -19.74
C ALA A 158 3.96 -4.28 -19.37
N ARG A 159 4.07 -3.97 -18.06
CA ARG A 159 4.73 -2.76 -17.56
C ARG A 159 6.24 -2.77 -17.82
N ARG A 160 6.91 -3.93 -17.66
CA ARG A 160 8.33 -4.10 -18.00
C ARG A 160 8.59 -3.91 -19.48
N ILE A 161 7.72 -4.46 -20.34
CA ILE A 161 7.79 -4.25 -21.78
C ILE A 161 7.67 -2.76 -22.09
N ARG A 162 6.70 -2.05 -21.51
CA ARG A 162 6.57 -0.59 -21.68
C ARG A 162 7.78 0.19 -21.18
N ALA A 163 8.41 -0.25 -20.08
CA ALA A 163 9.64 0.34 -19.59
C ALA A 163 10.76 0.23 -20.63
N TRP A 164 10.83 -0.87 -21.34
CA TRP A 164 11.81 -1.10 -22.41
C TRP A 164 11.57 -0.19 -23.62
N PHE A 165 10.29 0.09 -23.94
CA PHE A 165 9.90 1.00 -25.02
C PHE A 165 9.83 2.49 -24.61
N GLY A 166 10.42 2.89 -23.47
CA GLY A 166 10.67 4.30 -23.14
C GLY A 166 9.82 4.89 -22.03
N SER A 167 8.89 4.16 -21.39
CA SER A 167 8.13 4.71 -20.24
C SER A 167 9.04 4.98 -19.05
N SER A 168 9.20 6.25 -18.68
CA SER A 168 10.01 6.70 -17.55
C SER A 168 9.46 6.20 -16.21
N LEU A 169 8.15 6.16 -16.06
CA LEU A 169 7.44 5.67 -14.88
C LEU A 169 7.79 4.20 -14.60
N TRP A 170 7.64 3.32 -15.60
CA TRP A 170 7.82 1.88 -15.40
C TRP A 170 9.28 1.45 -15.34
N ARG A 171 10.22 2.27 -15.80
CA ARG A 171 11.66 2.05 -15.58
C ARG A 171 12.05 2.17 -14.11
N ARG A 172 11.36 3.03 -13.35
CA ARG A 172 11.58 3.21 -11.90
C ARG A 172 10.71 2.28 -11.06
N GLY A 173 9.63 1.74 -11.64
CA GLY A 173 8.68 0.89 -10.94
C GLY A 173 9.29 -0.43 -10.45
N ARG A 174 9.22 -0.68 -9.14
CA ARG A 174 9.70 -1.91 -8.49
C ARG A 174 8.53 -2.83 -8.18
N PHE A 175 8.53 -4.01 -8.76
CA PHE A 175 7.53 -5.04 -8.50
C PHE A 175 8.05 -6.02 -7.46
N ARG A 176 7.22 -6.38 -6.49
CA ARG A 176 7.63 -7.23 -5.35
C ARG A 176 6.87 -8.53 -5.30
N THR A 177 7.49 -9.53 -4.66
CA THR A 177 6.83 -10.77 -4.24
C THR A 177 6.26 -10.60 -2.83
N GLY A 178 5.35 -11.49 -2.44
CA GLY A 178 4.83 -11.52 -1.06
C GLY A 178 5.94 -11.77 -0.03
N GLY A 179 6.94 -12.60 -0.36
CA GLY A 179 8.09 -12.84 0.51
C GLY A 179 8.95 -11.59 0.70
N GLU A 180 9.23 -10.84 -0.37
CA GLU A 180 9.96 -9.57 -0.29
C GLU A 180 9.21 -8.53 0.57
N LEU A 181 7.89 -8.43 0.44
CA LEU A 181 7.07 -7.51 1.26
C LEU A 181 7.10 -7.87 2.75
N ARG A 182 6.93 -9.16 3.06
CA ARG A 182 7.03 -9.64 4.46
C ARG A 182 8.41 -9.37 5.06
N HIS A 183 9.45 -9.65 4.30
CA HIS A 183 10.83 -9.43 4.73
C HIS A 183 11.11 -7.95 5.05
N LEU A 184 10.68 -7.04 4.17
CA LEU A 184 10.80 -5.60 4.37
C LEU A 184 10.06 -5.12 5.63
N ALA A 185 8.83 -5.58 5.86
CA ALA A 185 8.07 -5.25 7.05
C ALA A 185 8.76 -5.77 8.34
N SER A 186 9.26 -7.01 8.31
CA SER A 186 10.01 -7.58 9.44
C SER A 186 11.31 -6.83 9.73
N GLN A 187 12.04 -6.39 8.71
CA GLN A 187 13.26 -5.58 8.87
C GLN A 187 12.98 -4.21 9.53
N ALA A 188 11.77 -3.67 9.34
CA ALA A 188 11.32 -2.44 10.00
C ALA A 188 10.81 -2.66 11.44
N GLY A 189 10.88 -3.90 11.97
CA GLY A 189 10.41 -4.23 13.32
C GLY A 189 8.90 -4.45 13.42
N LEU A 190 8.24 -4.71 12.29
CA LEU A 190 6.81 -5.04 12.24
C LEU A 190 6.62 -6.55 12.13
N GLU A 191 5.51 -7.06 12.64
CA GLU A 191 5.09 -8.46 12.52
C GLU A 191 4.14 -8.63 11.33
N PRO A 192 4.63 -9.11 10.16
CA PRO A 192 3.80 -9.24 8.98
C PRO A 192 2.90 -10.47 9.05
N GLY A 193 1.63 -10.26 8.75
CA GLY A 193 0.65 -11.30 8.54
C GLY A 193 0.78 -12.02 7.18
N PRO A 194 -0.26 -12.77 6.80
CA PRO A 194 -0.33 -13.40 5.48
C PRO A 194 -0.42 -12.36 4.36
N VAL A 195 0.10 -12.74 3.18
CA VAL A 195 -0.01 -11.93 1.96
C VAL A 195 -1.17 -12.45 1.13
N PHE A 196 -1.99 -11.54 0.67
CA PHE A 196 -3.11 -11.82 -0.23
C PHE A 196 -2.85 -11.21 -1.60
N GLY A 197 -3.29 -11.90 -2.65
CA GLY A 197 -3.22 -11.41 -4.01
C GLY A 197 -4.57 -10.91 -4.50
N SER A 198 -4.55 -10.07 -5.53
CA SER A 198 -5.74 -9.62 -6.27
C SER A 198 -5.37 -9.30 -7.72
N ILE A 199 -6.36 -9.26 -8.60
CA ILE A 199 -6.22 -8.94 -10.02
C ILE A 199 -5.43 -10.04 -10.74
N TYR A 200 -6.12 -11.14 -11.02
CA TYR A 200 -5.54 -12.34 -11.68
C TYR A 200 -5.81 -12.40 -13.20
N TYR A 201 -6.26 -11.30 -13.80
CA TYR A 201 -6.58 -11.22 -15.22
C TYR A 201 -5.59 -10.34 -15.98
N PRO A 202 -5.42 -10.56 -17.30
CA PRO A 202 -4.62 -9.67 -18.14
C PRO A 202 -5.30 -8.30 -18.29
N ARG A 203 -4.55 -7.30 -18.75
CA ARG A 203 -5.08 -5.95 -19.01
C ARG A 203 -6.00 -5.93 -20.23
N TRP A 204 -7.09 -6.68 -20.15
CA TRP A 204 -8.10 -6.84 -21.17
C TRP A 204 -9.48 -6.91 -20.53
N GLN A 205 -10.38 -6.02 -20.96
CA GLN A 205 -11.68 -5.78 -20.31
C GLN A 205 -12.59 -7.02 -20.22
N PRO A 206 -12.77 -7.86 -21.27
CA PRO A 206 -13.57 -9.08 -21.15
C PRO A 206 -12.99 -10.07 -20.12
N ALA A 207 -11.67 -10.17 -20.02
CA ALA A 207 -11.03 -11.00 -19.01
C ALA A 207 -11.27 -10.45 -17.60
N ALA A 208 -11.22 -9.12 -17.42
CA ALA A 208 -11.55 -8.51 -16.12
C ALA A 208 -12.96 -8.85 -15.67
N ARG A 209 -13.97 -8.72 -16.55
CA ARG A 209 -15.36 -9.10 -16.26
C ARG A 209 -15.52 -10.58 -15.91
N LEU A 210 -14.83 -11.46 -16.63
CA LEU A 210 -14.93 -12.90 -16.44
C LEU A 210 -14.26 -13.36 -15.16
N PHE A 211 -13.07 -12.83 -14.82
CA PHE A 211 -12.25 -13.33 -13.71
C PHE A 211 -12.44 -12.58 -12.39
N ALA A 212 -12.93 -11.31 -12.40
CA ALA A 212 -13.14 -10.53 -11.19
C ALA A 212 -14.03 -11.22 -10.13
N PRO A 213 -15.10 -11.98 -10.47
CA PRO A 213 -15.89 -12.70 -9.48
C PRO A 213 -15.10 -13.76 -8.70
N TYR A 214 -14.07 -14.35 -9.31
CA TYR A 214 -13.24 -15.40 -8.73
C TYR A 214 -12.04 -14.86 -7.94
N ASP A 215 -11.78 -13.55 -7.99
CA ASP A 215 -10.62 -12.91 -7.39
C ASP A 215 -10.45 -13.26 -5.90
N LYS A 216 -11.55 -13.21 -5.13
CA LYS A 216 -11.55 -13.56 -3.69
C LYS A 216 -11.17 -15.02 -3.43
N ALA A 217 -11.58 -15.94 -4.27
CA ALA A 217 -11.22 -17.35 -4.14
C ALA A 217 -9.74 -17.56 -4.47
N LEU A 218 -9.27 -16.98 -5.58
CA LEU A 218 -7.86 -17.03 -5.99
C LEU A 218 -6.94 -16.39 -4.96
N SER A 219 -7.35 -15.27 -4.36
CA SER A 219 -6.61 -14.57 -3.29
C SER A 219 -6.27 -15.46 -2.09
N ARG A 220 -7.13 -16.45 -1.79
CA ARG A 220 -6.92 -17.40 -0.70
C ARG A 220 -6.01 -18.57 -1.07
N LEU A 221 -5.87 -18.85 -2.37
CA LEU A 221 -5.13 -20.00 -2.88
C LEU A 221 -3.68 -19.67 -3.23
N THR A 222 -3.44 -18.49 -3.79
CA THR A 222 -2.11 -18.13 -4.31
C THR A 222 -1.91 -16.62 -4.42
N THR A 223 -0.66 -16.19 -4.34
CA THR A 223 -0.21 -14.84 -4.74
C THR A 223 0.45 -14.84 -6.11
N PHE A 224 0.68 -16.02 -6.70
CA PHE A 224 1.25 -16.12 -8.05
C PHE A 224 0.20 -15.68 -9.09
N GLY A 225 0.62 -14.88 -10.04
CA GLY A 225 -0.28 -14.30 -11.06
C GLY A 225 -1.00 -13.02 -10.62
N ALA A 226 -1.03 -12.70 -9.32
CA ALA A 226 -1.67 -11.49 -8.81
C ALA A 226 -0.93 -10.23 -9.25
N ALA A 227 -1.64 -9.27 -9.84
CA ALA A 227 -1.08 -7.98 -10.23
C ALA A 227 -1.00 -6.99 -9.06
N PHE A 228 -1.73 -7.25 -7.99
CA PHE A 228 -1.71 -6.52 -6.73
C PHE A 228 -1.56 -7.47 -5.57
N LEU A 229 -0.69 -7.14 -4.62
CA LEU A 229 -0.45 -7.87 -3.39
C LEU A 229 -0.74 -6.96 -2.21
N ALA A 230 -1.37 -7.49 -1.17
CA ALA A 230 -1.54 -6.75 0.07
C ALA A 230 -1.27 -7.63 1.29
N LEU A 231 -0.78 -7.00 2.35
CA LEU A 231 -0.61 -7.60 3.67
C LEU A 231 -0.92 -6.59 4.77
N SER A 232 -1.28 -7.08 5.93
CA SER A 232 -1.24 -6.31 7.18
C SER A 232 -0.01 -6.69 7.99
N ALA A 233 0.52 -5.73 8.75
CA ALA A 233 1.61 -5.94 9.69
C ALA A 233 1.33 -5.15 10.97
N VAL A 234 1.65 -5.72 12.13
CA VAL A 234 1.40 -5.08 13.43
C VAL A 234 2.71 -4.63 14.05
N LYS A 235 2.73 -3.44 14.66
CA LYS A 235 3.84 -3.02 15.51
C LYS A 235 3.70 -3.72 16.87
N PRO A 236 4.70 -4.51 17.32
CA PRO A 236 4.65 -5.18 18.62
C PRO A 236 4.34 -4.20 19.77
N ALA A 237 3.56 -4.64 20.74
CA ALA A 237 3.18 -3.82 21.90
C ALA A 237 4.34 -3.58 22.88
N HIS A 238 5.37 -4.46 22.84
CA HIS A 238 6.61 -4.33 23.64
C HIS A 238 7.79 -4.24 22.68
N GLY A 239 8.81 -3.46 23.06
CA GLY A 239 10.00 -3.28 22.23
C GLY A 239 10.58 -4.62 21.76
N TRP A 240 10.83 -4.75 20.48
CA TRP A 240 11.42 -5.95 19.87
C TRP A 240 12.79 -6.22 20.50
N ASP A 241 12.84 -7.16 21.43
CA ASP A 241 14.10 -7.73 21.90
C ASP A 241 14.56 -8.78 20.87
N LYS A 242 15.62 -8.46 20.12
CA LYS A 242 16.22 -9.37 19.14
C LYS A 242 16.78 -10.65 19.76
N SER A 243 16.88 -10.73 21.09
CA SER A 243 17.42 -11.89 21.80
C SER A 243 16.41 -13.03 21.96
N SER A 244 15.11 -12.78 21.77
CA SER A 244 14.04 -13.77 21.96
C SER A 244 13.63 -14.52 20.70
N ALA A 245 14.32 -14.36 19.56
CA ALA A 245 14.07 -15.11 18.32
C ALA A 245 14.71 -16.52 18.38
N GLY A 246 14.54 -17.22 19.49
CA GLY A 246 14.77 -18.66 19.60
C GLY A 246 13.61 -19.39 18.97
N PHE A 247 13.86 -20.10 17.86
CA PHE A 247 12.89 -21.04 17.30
C PHE A 247 12.45 -22.04 18.38
N PRO A 248 11.14 -22.27 18.58
CA PRO A 248 10.70 -23.36 19.42
C PRO A 248 11.15 -24.68 18.76
N VAL A 249 12.12 -25.36 19.37
CA VAL A 249 12.50 -26.73 19.04
C VAL A 249 11.25 -27.57 19.26
N MET A 250 10.73 -28.18 18.21
CA MET A 250 9.69 -29.20 18.31
C MET A 250 10.20 -30.33 19.20
N ALA A 251 9.62 -30.43 20.39
CA ALA A 251 9.82 -31.58 21.28
C ALA A 251 9.25 -32.81 20.58
N THR A 252 10.11 -33.66 20.09
CA THR A 252 9.79 -35.02 19.66
C THR A 252 9.29 -35.82 20.86
N ARG A 253 7.98 -36.03 20.93
CA ARG A 253 7.42 -37.01 21.90
C ARG A 253 7.93 -38.39 21.50
N SER A 254 8.88 -38.92 22.27
CA SER A 254 9.21 -40.32 22.28
C SER A 254 8.01 -41.10 22.85
N ARG A 255 7.39 -41.94 22.03
CA ARG A 255 6.54 -43.02 22.51
C ARG A 255 7.47 -44.10 23.07
N SER A 256 7.46 -44.31 24.35
CA SER A 256 7.94 -45.55 24.99
C SER A 256 6.76 -46.50 25.20
N ALA A 257 7.02 -47.72 24.86
CA ALA A 257 6.17 -48.90 24.86
C ALA A 257 5.38 -49.15 26.16
#